data_32f98e98b8ad010a4427b96e039c8f12
#
_entry.id   32f98e98b8ad010a4427b96e039c8f12
#
_cell.length_a   1.000
_cell.length_b   1.000
_cell.length_c   1.000
_cell.angle_alpha   90.00
_cell.angle_beta   90.00
_cell.angle_gamma   90.00
#
_symmetry.space_group_name_H-M   'P 1'
#
loop_
_entity.id
_entity.type
_entity.pdbx_description
1 polymer ?
#
loop_
_entity_poly.entity_id
_entity_poly.type
_entity_poly.pdbx_seq_one_letter_code
_entity_poly.pdbx_strand_id
1 'polypeptide(L)'
;AMLGRLTDYFSQVDEPVILVFWGDHYNPIDSNYDIYTRSGYASGSSADPRLHQTTLLMWSNYSDRAVDLGTIAAYDISPVMMELFGLRQPAYFQFLGRQLRAAYRANTRGTILEKDGTASNELTPLQQKWSDEHWLLQYDLMFGKGYALSRMGLKELAEAAD
;
A
#
# COMPACT_ATOMS: atom_id res chain seq x y z
N ALA A 1 18.22 4.55 17.39
CA ALA A 1 16.79 4.29 17.23
C ALA A 1 16.54 2.80 16.98
N MET A 2 15.35 2.28 17.25
CA MET A 2 15.05 0.84 17.14
C MET A 2 15.24 0.30 15.71
N LEU A 3 14.71 0.98 14.71
CA LEU A 3 14.85 0.58 13.30
C LEU A 3 16.33 0.47 12.87
N GLY A 4 17.18 1.44 13.22
CA GLY A 4 18.62 1.36 12.92
C GLY A 4 19.28 0.11 13.51
N ARG A 5 18.94 -0.25 14.75
CA ARG A 5 19.47 -1.48 15.34
C ARG A 5 19.00 -2.76 14.64
N LEU A 6 17.77 -2.77 14.11
CA LEU A 6 17.26 -3.88 13.33
C LEU A 6 17.99 -3.99 11.97
N THR A 7 18.14 -2.88 11.27
CA THR A 7 18.88 -2.87 10.00
C THR A 7 20.35 -3.25 10.20
N ASP A 8 21.02 -2.74 11.26
CA ASP A 8 22.39 -3.09 11.59
C ASP A 8 22.55 -4.60 11.89
N TYR A 9 21.59 -5.18 12.59
CA TYR A 9 21.59 -6.62 12.88
C TYR A 9 21.37 -7.44 11.61
N PHE A 10 20.32 -7.14 10.84
CA PHE A 10 19.99 -7.91 9.63
C PHE A 10 20.98 -7.69 8.47
N SER A 11 21.75 -6.61 8.47
CA SER A 11 22.83 -6.42 7.48
C SER A 11 23.98 -7.41 7.63
N GLN A 12 24.08 -8.09 8.78
CA GLN A 12 25.10 -9.09 9.08
C GLN A 12 24.61 -10.54 8.90
N VAL A 13 23.36 -10.71 8.51
CA VAL A 13 22.74 -12.03 8.29
C VAL A 13 22.92 -12.43 6.84
N ASP A 14 23.37 -13.66 6.59
CA ASP A 14 23.64 -14.18 5.24
C ASP A 14 22.34 -14.46 4.46
N GLU A 15 21.24 -14.80 5.14
CA GLU A 15 19.96 -15.02 4.51
C GLU A 15 19.37 -13.70 3.98
N PRO A 16 18.70 -13.72 2.80
CA PRO A 16 18.05 -12.53 2.29
C PRO A 16 16.89 -12.10 3.17
N VAL A 17 16.96 -10.87 3.68
CA VAL A 17 15.96 -10.28 4.58
C VAL A 17 15.37 -9.03 3.94
N ILE A 18 14.04 -8.92 4.01
CA ILE A 18 13.30 -7.70 3.71
C ILE A 18 12.62 -7.24 5.00
N LEU A 19 12.81 -5.96 5.35
CA LEU A 19 12.15 -5.30 6.46
C LEU A 19 11.17 -4.27 5.90
N VAL A 20 9.90 -4.40 6.27
CA VAL A 20 8.86 -3.42 5.94
C VAL A 20 8.31 -2.87 7.24
N PHE A 21 8.35 -1.56 7.37
CA PHE A 21 7.82 -0.82 8.51
C PHE A 21 6.85 0.24 8.03
N TRP A 22 5.65 0.26 8.58
CA TRP A 22 4.66 1.32 8.33
C TRP A 22 3.83 1.59 9.56
N GLY A 23 3.26 2.79 9.64
CA GLY A 23 2.26 3.12 10.64
C GLY A 23 0.86 2.69 10.16
N ASP A 24 0.05 2.13 11.04
CA ASP A 24 -1.33 1.73 10.75
C ASP A 24 -2.27 2.95 10.68
N HIS A 25 -2.08 3.93 11.55
CA HIS A 25 -2.83 5.19 11.58
C HIS A 25 -2.12 6.23 12.49
N TYR A 26 -2.55 7.49 12.42
CA TYR A 26 -2.21 8.49 13.43
C TYR A 26 -2.95 8.20 14.73
N ASN A 27 -2.28 8.47 15.85
CA ASN A 27 -2.89 8.37 17.17
C ASN A 27 -3.92 9.52 17.33
N PRO A 28 -5.21 9.23 17.57
CA PRO A 28 -6.18 10.26 17.93
C PRO A 28 -5.92 10.70 19.36
N ILE A 29 -4.99 11.65 19.55
CA ILE A 29 -4.60 12.19 20.88
C ILE A 29 -5.74 12.98 21.51
N ASP A 30 -6.65 13.46 20.67
CA ASP A 30 -7.88 14.16 21.09
C ASP A 30 -9.07 13.78 20.20
N SER A 31 -10.27 14.23 20.56
CA SER A 31 -11.51 13.80 19.92
C SER A 31 -11.69 14.22 18.46
N ASN A 32 -10.89 15.16 17.94
CA ASN A 32 -11.05 15.77 16.62
C ASN A 32 -9.75 16.02 15.87
N TYR A 33 -8.64 15.39 16.25
CA TYR A 33 -7.32 15.68 15.69
C TYR A 33 -6.89 17.16 15.89
N ASP A 34 -7.40 17.83 16.93
CA ASP A 34 -7.15 19.25 17.21
C ASP A 34 -5.68 19.56 17.35
N ILE A 35 -4.88 18.65 17.92
CA ILE A 35 -3.45 18.84 18.08
C ILE A 35 -2.75 19.00 16.72
N TYR A 36 -3.17 18.24 15.71
CA TYR A 36 -2.59 18.33 14.36
C TYR A 36 -3.00 19.62 13.65
N THR A 37 -4.21 20.08 13.89
CA THR A 37 -4.71 21.37 13.40
C THR A 37 -4.01 22.54 14.08
N ARG A 38 -3.90 22.53 15.40
CA ARG A 38 -3.23 23.57 16.18
C ARG A 38 -1.73 23.65 15.94
N SER A 39 -1.10 22.53 15.59
CA SER A 39 0.31 22.51 15.16
C SER A 39 0.52 23.00 13.71
N GLY A 40 -0.54 23.26 12.97
CA GLY A 40 -0.48 23.61 11.55
C GLY A 40 -0.20 22.44 10.63
N TYR A 41 -0.23 21.19 11.13
CA TYR A 41 0.01 20.00 10.32
C TYR A 41 -1.19 19.65 9.42
N ALA A 42 -2.40 19.83 9.91
CA ALA A 42 -3.63 19.53 9.17
C ALA A 42 -4.55 20.75 9.07
N SER A 43 -5.48 20.71 8.12
CA SER A 43 -6.41 21.83 7.83
C SER A 43 -7.59 21.98 8.78
N GLY A 44 -7.74 21.11 9.79
CA GLY A 44 -8.89 21.09 10.69
C GLY A 44 -10.09 20.28 10.19
N SER A 45 -9.98 19.66 9.03
CA SER A 45 -10.96 18.71 8.50
C SER A 45 -10.49 17.29 8.77
N SER A 46 -11.36 16.41 9.27
CA SER A 46 -11.10 14.97 9.37
C SER A 46 -10.89 14.29 8.01
N ALA A 47 -11.25 14.98 6.92
CA ALA A 47 -11.00 14.54 5.55
C ALA A 47 -9.63 14.98 5.01
N ASP A 48 -8.80 15.68 5.80
CA ASP A 48 -7.45 16.08 5.37
C ASP A 48 -6.61 14.82 5.09
N PRO A 49 -6.14 14.60 3.84
CA PRO A 49 -5.38 13.41 3.49
C PRO A 49 -4.14 13.18 4.35
N ARG A 50 -3.54 14.24 4.88
CA ARG A 50 -2.36 14.17 5.74
C ARG A 50 -2.62 13.43 7.06
N LEU A 51 -3.85 13.44 7.55
CA LEU A 51 -4.26 12.69 8.76
C LEU A 51 -4.37 11.17 8.51
N HIS A 52 -4.31 10.75 7.25
CA HIS A 52 -4.42 9.35 6.83
C HIS A 52 -3.13 8.82 6.18
N GLN A 53 -2.06 9.60 6.25
CA GLN A 53 -0.75 9.23 5.69
C GLN A 53 0.23 8.95 6.82
N THR A 54 0.82 7.76 6.82
CA THR A 54 1.83 7.35 7.79
C THR A 54 3.14 7.03 7.09
N THR A 55 4.23 6.99 7.83
CA THR A 55 5.53 6.66 7.27
C THR A 55 5.56 5.20 6.82
N LEU A 56 6.07 4.97 5.62
CA LEU A 56 6.42 3.65 5.09
C LEU A 56 7.93 3.61 4.84
N LEU A 57 8.58 2.56 5.32
CA LEU A 57 9.98 2.25 5.02
C LEU A 57 10.09 0.80 4.58
N MET A 58 10.79 0.57 3.47
CA MET A 58 11.17 -0.75 2.99
C MET A 58 12.69 -0.82 2.90
N TRP A 59 13.28 -1.86 3.44
CA TRP A 59 14.72 -2.08 3.44
C TRP A 59 15.03 -3.57 3.19
N SER A 60 16.17 -3.86 2.59
CA SER A 60 16.67 -5.22 2.52
C SER A 60 18.20 -5.25 2.66
N ASN A 61 18.73 -6.39 3.10
CA ASN A 61 20.18 -6.60 3.22
C ASN A 61 20.87 -6.97 1.91
N TYR A 62 20.13 -7.09 0.80
CA TYR A 62 20.67 -7.50 -0.51
C TYR A 62 20.38 -6.51 -1.64
N SER A 63 19.84 -5.35 -1.36
CA SER A 63 19.52 -4.32 -2.35
C SER A 63 19.84 -2.93 -1.84
N ASP A 64 20.65 -2.19 -2.59
CA ASP A 64 21.03 -0.80 -2.31
C ASP A 64 20.11 0.22 -3.01
N ARG A 65 18.96 -0.24 -3.54
CA ARG A 65 18.02 0.65 -4.22
C ARG A 65 17.40 1.64 -3.25
N ALA A 66 17.63 2.92 -3.50
CA ALA A 66 16.95 4.02 -2.82
C ALA A 66 15.90 4.62 -3.76
N VAL A 67 14.62 4.53 -3.40
CA VAL A 67 13.49 5.03 -4.19
C VAL A 67 12.54 5.77 -3.28
N ASP A 68 12.18 6.99 -3.68
CA ASP A 68 11.03 7.69 -3.08
C ASP A 68 9.75 7.18 -3.73
N LEU A 69 8.95 6.47 -2.96
CA LEU A 69 7.67 5.91 -3.42
C LEU A 69 6.56 6.96 -3.48
N GLY A 70 6.75 8.11 -2.84
CA GLY A 70 5.65 9.02 -2.55
C GLY A 70 4.57 8.35 -1.69
N THR A 71 3.34 8.84 -1.78
CA THR A 71 2.21 8.23 -1.06
C THR A 71 1.61 7.10 -1.91
N ILE A 72 1.41 5.94 -1.29
CA ILE A 72 0.73 4.77 -1.85
C ILE A 72 -0.34 4.25 -0.87
N ALA A 73 -1.32 3.50 -1.37
CA ALA A 73 -2.30 2.86 -0.51
C ALA A 73 -1.70 1.64 0.22
N ALA A 74 -2.27 1.29 1.37
CA ALA A 74 -1.80 0.15 2.15
C ALA A 74 -1.86 -1.18 1.36
N TYR A 75 -2.83 -1.36 0.47
CA TYR A 75 -2.93 -2.54 -0.38
C TYR A 75 -1.85 -2.61 -1.47
N ASP A 76 -1.14 -1.51 -1.73
CA ASP A 76 -0.02 -1.46 -2.68
C ASP A 76 1.33 -1.78 -2.04
N ILE A 77 1.41 -1.90 -0.71
CA ILE A 77 2.67 -2.22 0.00
C ILE A 77 3.27 -3.52 -0.53
N SER A 78 2.47 -4.60 -0.59
CA SER A 78 2.97 -5.91 -1.02
C SER A 78 3.43 -5.93 -2.48
N PRO A 79 2.65 -5.46 -3.48
CA PRO A 79 3.11 -5.45 -4.88
C PRO A 79 4.34 -4.56 -5.08
N VAL A 80 4.43 -3.41 -4.41
CA VAL A 80 5.59 -2.51 -4.49
C VAL A 80 6.82 -3.15 -3.86
N MET A 81 6.69 -3.75 -2.69
CA MET A 81 7.77 -4.50 -2.04
C MET A 81 8.30 -5.62 -2.94
N MET A 82 7.39 -6.43 -3.50
CA MET A 82 7.79 -7.52 -4.40
C MET A 82 8.51 -7.02 -5.65
N GLU A 83 8.06 -5.91 -6.23
CA GLU A 83 8.71 -5.29 -7.40
C GLU A 83 10.09 -4.75 -7.05
N LEU A 84 10.22 -4.03 -5.93
CA LEU A 84 11.48 -3.44 -5.49
C LEU A 84 12.57 -4.48 -5.23
N PHE A 85 12.19 -5.59 -4.60
CA PHE A 85 13.13 -6.60 -4.15
C PHE A 85 13.18 -7.84 -5.05
N GLY A 86 12.59 -7.78 -6.24
CA GLY A 86 12.70 -8.82 -7.27
C GLY A 86 11.98 -10.12 -6.93
N LEU A 87 10.93 -10.06 -6.10
CA LEU A 87 10.15 -11.22 -5.74
C LEU A 87 9.10 -11.56 -6.82
N ARG A 88 8.78 -12.85 -6.96
CA ARG A 88 7.71 -13.29 -7.86
C ARG A 88 6.35 -12.77 -7.38
N GLN A 89 5.66 -12.03 -8.22
CA GLN A 89 4.34 -11.50 -7.91
C GLN A 89 3.23 -12.47 -8.34
N PRO A 90 2.33 -12.88 -7.41
CA PRO A 90 1.04 -13.46 -7.77
C PRO A 90 0.19 -12.50 -8.64
N ALA A 91 -0.71 -13.06 -9.44
CA ALA A 91 -1.49 -12.29 -10.41
C ALA A 91 -2.32 -11.15 -9.78
N TYR A 92 -2.82 -11.34 -8.56
CA TYR A 92 -3.53 -10.27 -7.83
C TYR A 92 -2.59 -9.07 -7.54
N PHE A 93 -1.38 -9.30 -7.08
CA PHE A 93 -0.42 -8.22 -6.84
C PHE A 93 0.08 -7.57 -8.13
N GLN A 94 0.18 -8.34 -9.23
CA GLN A 94 0.44 -7.77 -10.56
C GLN A 94 -0.71 -6.84 -11.02
N PHE A 95 -1.95 -7.19 -10.70
CA PHE A 95 -3.12 -6.34 -10.96
C PHE A 95 -3.00 -5.02 -10.18
N LEU A 96 -2.75 -5.08 -8.86
CA LEU A 96 -2.58 -3.90 -8.02
C LEU A 96 -1.43 -3.01 -8.50
N GLY A 97 -0.27 -3.56 -8.81
CA GLY A 97 0.86 -2.80 -9.35
C GLY A 97 0.54 -2.13 -10.69
N ARG A 98 -0.27 -2.77 -11.55
CA ARG A 98 -0.76 -2.12 -12.78
C ARG A 98 -1.74 -1.00 -12.49
N GLN A 99 -2.67 -1.17 -11.54
CA GLN A 99 -3.60 -0.15 -11.10
C GLN A 99 -2.85 1.08 -10.58
N LEU A 100 -1.88 0.90 -9.70
CA LEU A 100 -1.04 1.96 -9.15
C LEU A 100 -0.32 2.77 -10.25
N ARG A 101 0.17 2.09 -11.28
CA ARG A 101 0.84 2.75 -12.42
C ARG A 101 -0.14 3.43 -13.37
N ALA A 102 -1.33 2.87 -13.58
CA ALA A 102 -2.27 3.32 -14.60
C ALA A 102 -3.29 4.35 -14.10
N ALA A 103 -3.78 4.23 -12.86
CA ALA A 103 -4.95 4.94 -12.39
C ALA A 103 -4.64 6.06 -11.38
N TYR A 104 -4.40 5.71 -10.12
CA TYR A 104 -4.25 6.64 -9.00
C TYR A 104 -3.29 6.07 -7.95
N ARG A 105 -2.82 6.92 -7.02
CA ARG A 105 -1.99 6.50 -5.88
C ARG A 105 -2.80 5.83 -4.78
N ALA A 106 -3.98 6.35 -4.52
CA ALA A 106 -4.90 5.77 -3.55
C ALA A 106 -6.34 6.19 -3.87
N ASN A 107 -7.30 5.35 -3.51
CA ASN A 107 -8.72 5.68 -3.51
C ASN A 107 -9.30 5.23 -2.15
N THR A 108 -9.65 6.19 -1.31
CA THR A 108 -10.15 5.91 0.03
C THR A 108 -11.23 6.91 0.44
N ARG A 109 -12.37 6.39 0.93
CA ARG A 109 -13.48 7.19 1.45
C ARG A 109 -13.96 8.31 0.51
N GLY A 110 -13.93 8.06 -0.81
CA GLY A 110 -14.35 9.04 -1.81
C GLY A 110 -13.29 10.11 -2.14
N THR A 111 -12.09 10.01 -1.58
CA THR A 111 -10.96 10.85 -1.95
C THR A 111 -9.96 10.01 -2.76
N ILE A 112 -9.61 10.52 -3.93
CA ILE A 112 -8.63 9.93 -4.83
C ILE A 112 -7.34 10.73 -4.70
N LEU A 113 -6.23 10.06 -4.42
CA LEU A 113 -4.91 10.66 -4.50
C LEU A 113 -4.36 10.38 -5.90
N GLU A 114 -4.21 11.44 -6.66
CA GLU A 114 -3.70 11.39 -8.04
C GLU A 114 -2.19 11.10 -8.08
N LYS A 115 -1.68 10.81 -9.27
CA LYS A 115 -0.26 10.50 -9.46
C LYS A 115 0.67 11.68 -9.16
N ASP A 116 0.19 12.89 -9.35
CA ASP A 116 0.93 14.15 -9.04
C ASP A 116 0.83 14.56 -7.56
N GLY A 117 0.13 13.76 -6.73
CA GLY A 117 -0.08 14.03 -5.32
C GLY A 117 -1.26 14.94 -5.00
N THR A 118 -2.00 15.41 -6.00
CA THR A 118 -3.24 16.16 -5.77
C THR A 118 -4.37 15.25 -5.32
N ALA A 119 -5.36 15.81 -4.64
CA ALA A 119 -6.55 15.08 -4.22
C ALA A 119 -7.75 15.50 -5.10
N SER A 120 -8.53 14.52 -5.52
CA SER A 120 -9.79 14.71 -6.23
C SER A 120 -10.91 13.88 -5.59
N ASN A 121 -12.17 14.24 -5.88
CA ASN A 121 -13.34 13.49 -5.41
C ASN A 121 -14.09 12.82 -6.57
N GLU A 122 -13.58 12.94 -7.78
CA GLU A 122 -14.20 12.39 -8.98
C GLU A 122 -13.22 11.48 -9.72
N LEU A 123 -13.68 10.29 -10.08
CA LEU A 123 -12.94 9.33 -10.88
C LEU A 123 -13.11 9.63 -12.36
N THR A 124 -12.01 9.64 -13.10
CA THR A 124 -12.08 9.55 -14.56
C THR A 124 -12.65 8.19 -14.98
N PRO A 125 -13.17 8.03 -16.22
CA PRO A 125 -13.68 6.74 -16.69
C PRO A 125 -12.67 5.59 -16.59
N LEU A 126 -11.39 5.87 -16.79
CA LEU A 126 -10.32 4.88 -16.64
C LEU A 126 -10.12 4.47 -15.17
N GLN A 127 -10.09 5.45 -14.29
CA GLN A 127 -9.96 5.21 -12.84
C GLN A 127 -11.17 4.47 -12.28
N GLN A 128 -12.38 4.80 -12.73
CA GLN A 128 -13.61 4.10 -12.37
C GLN A 128 -13.52 2.62 -12.77
N LYS A 129 -13.11 2.33 -13.99
CA LYS A 129 -12.93 0.95 -14.46
C LYS A 129 -11.97 0.17 -13.55
N TRP A 130 -10.80 0.73 -13.20
CA TRP A 130 -9.86 0.09 -12.29
C TRP A 130 -10.43 -0.12 -10.89
N SER A 131 -11.18 0.85 -10.38
CA SER A 131 -11.86 0.76 -9.09
C SER A 131 -12.91 -0.37 -9.07
N ASP A 132 -13.73 -0.46 -10.11
CA ASP A 132 -14.76 -1.50 -10.26
C ASP A 132 -14.15 -2.90 -10.38
N GLU A 133 -13.08 -3.06 -11.17
CA GLU A 133 -12.35 -4.32 -11.30
C GLU A 133 -11.71 -4.73 -9.97
N HIS A 134 -11.12 -3.79 -9.21
CA HIS A 134 -10.55 -4.06 -7.89
C HIS A 134 -11.64 -4.50 -6.91
N TRP A 135 -12.77 -3.80 -6.88
CA TRP A 135 -13.90 -4.16 -6.03
C TRP A 135 -14.44 -5.56 -6.35
N LEU A 136 -14.59 -5.90 -7.64
CA LEU A 136 -15.05 -7.22 -8.09
C LEU A 136 -14.08 -8.33 -7.63
N LEU A 137 -12.78 -8.11 -7.75
CA LEU A 137 -11.76 -9.06 -7.29
C LEU A 137 -11.83 -9.25 -5.78
N GLN A 138 -11.89 -8.17 -5.00
CA GLN A 138 -12.03 -8.24 -3.54
C GLN A 138 -13.32 -8.96 -3.13
N TYR A 139 -14.44 -8.63 -3.79
CA TYR A 139 -15.72 -9.30 -3.51
C TYR A 139 -15.64 -10.80 -3.78
N ASP A 140 -15.09 -11.21 -4.92
CA ASP A 140 -14.97 -12.64 -5.27
C ASP A 140 -14.05 -13.40 -4.32
N LEU A 141 -12.95 -12.77 -3.88
CA LEU A 141 -12.01 -13.37 -2.93
C LEU A 141 -12.60 -13.52 -1.52
N MET A 142 -13.43 -12.56 -1.07
CA MET A 142 -13.93 -12.52 0.31
C MET A 142 -15.32 -13.16 0.47
N PHE A 143 -16.19 -13.01 -0.52
CA PHE A 143 -17.62 -13.34 -0.39
C PHE A 143 -18.16 -14.11 -1.61
N GLY A 144 -17.43 -14.15 -2.71
CA GLY A 144 -17.84 -14.79 -3.95
C GLY A 144 -17.56 -16.30 -3.96
N LYS A 145 -17.49 -16.87 -5.16
CA LYS A 145 -17.20 -18.29 -5.38
C LYS A 145 -15.70 -18.57 -5.57
N GLY A 146 -14.84 -17.56 -5.42
CA GLY A 146 -13.39 -17.67 -5.56
C GLY A 146 -12.95 -17.94 -7.01
N TYR A 147 -13.68 -17.46 -8.00
CA TYR A 147 -13.29 -17.63 -9.41
C TYR A 147 -11.93 -16.99 -9.71
N ALA A 148 -11.62 -15.86 -9.06
CA ALA A 148 -10.33 -15.19 -9.18
C ALA A 148 -9.19 -16.06 -8.66
N LEU A 149 -9.38 -16.81 -7.57
CA LEU A 149 -8.38 -17.72 -7.01
C LEU A 149 -7.89 -18.73 -8.07
N SER A 150 -8.83 -19.35 -8.76
CA SER A 150 -8.51 -20.34 -9.80
C SER A 150 -7.86 -19.71 -11.04
N ARG A 151 -8.45 -18.60 -11.55
CA ARG A 151 -7.98 -17.94 -12.78
C ARG A 151 -6.67 -17.20 -12.62
N MET A 152 -6.35 -16.76 -11.39
CA MET A 152 -5.11 -16.05 -11.07
C MET A 152 -4.00 -16.98 -10.54
N GLY A 153 -4.21 -18.31 -10.51
CA GLY A 153 -3.24 -19.27 -10.01
C GLY A 153 -3.00 -19.17 -8.49
N LEU A 154 -3.90 -18.55 -7.75
CA LEU A 154 -3.75 -18.37 -6.31
C LEU A 154 -4.05 -19.66 -5.52
N LYS A 155 -4.82 -20.59 -6.06
CA LYS A 155 -5.09 -21.90 -5.46
C LYS A 155 -3.83 -22.74 -5.32
N GLU A 156 -3.00 -22.77 -6.36
CA GLU A 156 -1.75 -23.52 -6.37
C GLU A 156 -0.75 -23.01 -5.30
N LEU A 157 -0.82 -21.72 -4.95
CA LEU A 157 0.00 -21.13 -3.90
C LEU A 157 -0.50 -21.51 -2.50
N ALA A 158 -1.81 -21.64 -2.30
CA ALA A 158 -2.40 -22.04 -1.03
C ALA A 158 -2.12 -23.55 -0.75
N GLU A 159 -2.25 -24.40 -1.76
CA GLU A 159 -1.98 -25.84 -1.67
C GLU A 159 -0.49 -26.17 -1.52
N ALA A 160 0.42 -25.29 -1.93
CA ALA A 160 1.87 -25.46 -1.78
C ALA A 160 2.40 -24.96 -0.42
N ALA A 161 1.56 -24.35 0.40
CA ALA A 161 1.92 -23.81 1.72
C ALA A 161 1.52 -24.74 2.88
N ASP A 162 0.77 -25.81 2.62
CA ASP A 162 0.42 -26.92 3.52
C ASP A 162 1.41 -28.10 3.35
#